data_cfcf0da608b0d4cac2fc4f089b82bc9a
#
_entry.id   cfcf0da608b0d4cac2fc4f089b82bc9a
#
_cell.length_a   1.000
_cell.length_b   1.000
_cell.length_c   1.000
_cell.angle_alpha   90.00
_cell.angle_beta   90.00
_cell.angle_gamma   90.00
#
_symmetry.space_group_name_H-M   'P 1'
#
loop_
_entity.id
_entity.type
_entity.pdbx_description
1 polymer ?
#
loop_
_entity_poly.entity_id
_entity_poly.type
_entity_poly.pdbx_seq_one_letter_code
_entity_poly.pdbx_strand_id
1 'polypeptide(L)'
;MVRVLLLSIALSACAACGKSSGNHEKTATQEPTPPGPNPVTPTPSADPCANDDPRFHVKPEEATLTIGAAEGAAGSEATAAIKVVPAAGYHVSQEFPMKLTLTPPDGVKLAKTELAKADADQFSEQGLALSVKATADKPGSYEIKGCFKVGVCDKDSCHPKKQPITITVAAK
;
A
#
# COMPACT_ATOMS: atom_id res chain seq x y z
N MET A 1 39.08 -3.37 21.07
CA MET A 1 40.08 -2.56 20.32
C MET A 1 39.34 -1.41 19.67
N VAL A 2 39.66 -0.24 20.21
CA VAL A 2 39.06 1.07 19.84
C VAL A 2 39.68 1.55 18.54
N ARG A 3 38.86 2.10 17.61
CA ARG A 3 39.33 3.11 16.65
C ARG A 3 38.23 4.14 16.43
N VAL A 4 38.37 5.20 17.17
CA VAL A 4 37.78 6.52 16.95
C VAL A 4 38.50 7.14 15.75
N LEU A 5 37.74 7.67 14.79
CA LEU A 5 38.27 8.61 13.80
C LEU A 5 37.34 9.82 13.73
N LEU A 6 37.78 10.85 14.43
CA LEU A 6 37.33 12.22 14.29
C LEU A 6 37.95 12.82 13.01
N LEU A 7 37.18 13.47 12.16
CA LEU A 7 37.74 14.50 11.28
C LEU A 7 36.76 15.66 11.10
N SER A 8 37.36 16.79 11.32
CA SER A 8 36.82 18.13 11.54
C SER A 8 36.57 18.93 10.24
N ILE A 9 35.64 19.88 10.32
CA ILE A 9 35.66 21.29 9.87
C ILE A 9 35.79 21.56 8.36
N ALA A 10 34.78 22.32 7.81
CA ALA A 10 35.04 23.53 7.05
C ALA A 10 33.78 24.43 7.02
N LEU A 11 33.87 25.55 7.73
CA LEU A 11 33.09 26.76 7.55
C LEU A 11 33.44 27.42 6.21
N SER A 12 32.47 27.88 5.45
CA SER A 12 32.66 28.91 4.43
C SER A 12 31.46 29.86 4.42
N ALA A 13 31.73 31.04 4.95
CA ALA A 13 30.86 32.22 4.84
C ALA A 13 31.25 32.97 3.54
N CYS A 14 30.28 33.37 2.75
CA CYS A 14 30.43 34.44 1.75
C CYS A 14 29.24 35.38 1.84
N ALA A 15 29.53 36.55 2.39
CA ALA A 15 28.72 37.73 2.30
C ALA A 15 29.12 38.48 1.00
N ALA A 16 28.13 38.97 0.25
CA ALA A 16 28.32 40.06 -0.69
C ALA A 16 27.04 40.89 -0.81
N CYS A 17 27.14 42.13 -0.36
CA CYS A 17 26.22 43.23 -0.55
C CYS A 17 26.06 43.60 -2.02
N GLY A 18 24.84 43.94 -2.43
CA GLY A 18 24.55 44.64 -3.68
C GLY A 18 23.33 45.52 -3.50
N LYS A 19 23.59 46.80 -3.19
CA LYS A 19 22.63 47.90 -3.13
C LYS A 19 22.45 48.45 -4.53
N SER A 20 21.25 48.53 -5.07
CA SER A 20 20.92 49.44 -6.15
C SER A 20 19.53 49.99 -5.98
N SER A 21 19.51 51.32 -5.85
CA SER A 21 18.37 52.21 -5.77
C SER A 21 17.84 52.43 -7.19
N GLY A 22 16.54 52.35 -7.39
CA GLY A 22 15.90 52.75 -8.65
C GLY A 22 14.41 52.94 -8.41
N ASN A 23 14.07 54.22 -8.19
CA ASN A 23 12.72 54.72 -8.05
C ASN A 23 12.06 54.78 -9.45
N HIS A 24 10.96 54.07 -9.67
CA HIS A 24 9.99 54.42 -10.70
C HIS A 24 8.58 54.16 -10.18
N GLU A 25 7.92 55.25 -10.00
CA GLU A 25 6.50 55.46 -9.77
C GLU A 25 5.70 55.01 -11.02
N LYS A 26 4.62 54.31 -10.81
CA LYS A 26 3.31 54.42 -11.45
C LYS A 26 2.72 53.09 -11.96
N THR A 27 1.46 53.02 -11.60
CA THR A 27 0.35 52.28 -12.15
C THR A 27 0.01 51.00 -11.41
N ALA A 28 -0.96 51.11 -10.51
CA ALA A 28 -1.71 50.02 -9.92
C ALA A 28 -2.46 49.26 -11.03
N THR A 29 -1.93 48.12 -11.42
CA THR A 29 -2.69 47.08 -12.09
C THR A 29 -2.93 46.05 -11.02
N GLN A 30 -4.18 45.85 -10.63
CA GLN A 30 -4.59 44.78 -9.75
C GLN A 30 -4.27 43.45 -10.43
N GLU A 31 -3.23 42.83 -9.95
CA GLU A 31 -2.90 41.43 -10.26
C GLU A 31 -4.00 40.53 -9.65
N PRO A 32 -4.63 39.63 -10.41
CA PRO A 32 -5.62 38.74 -9.86
C PRO A 32 -4.96 37.84 -8.82
N THR A 33 -5.45 37.96 -7.58
CA THR A 33 -5.08 37.05 -6.47
C THR A 33 -5.23 35.62 -6.95
N PRO A 34 -4.19 34.78 -6.85
CA PRO A 34 -4.32 33.35 -7.18
C PRO A 34 -5.39 32.76 -6.25
N PRO A 35 -6.31 31.95 -6.78
CA PRO A 35 -7.30 31.26 -5.96
C PRO A 35 -6.58 30.47 -4.86
N GLY A 36 -6.95 30.73 -3.61
CA GLY A 36 -6.44 30.01 -2.45
C GLY A 36 -6.65 28.51 -2.65
N PRO A 37 -5.83 27.64 -2.02
CA PRO A 37 -5.99 26.21 -2.14
C PRO A 37 -7.41 25.84 -1.76
N ASN A 38 -8.15 25.29 -2.72
CA ASN A 38 -9.47 24.73 -2.46
C ASN A 38 -9.32 23.71 -1.32
N PRO A 39 -10.25 23.68 -0.34
CA PRO A 39 -10.28 22.62 0.62
C PRO A 39 -10.39 21.31 -0.14
N VAL A 40 -9.33 20.48 -0.06
CA VAL A 40 -9.34 19.11 -0.58
C VAL A 40 -10.40 18.35 0.21
N THR A 41 -11.58 18.24 -0.36
CA THR A 41 -12.56 17.26 0.08
C THR A 41 -11.87 15.90 0.01
N PRO A 42 -11.84 15.09 1.08
CA PRO A 42 -11.25 13.76 1.01
C PRO A 42 -11.98 13.01 -0.10
N THR A 43 -11.26 12.71 -1.16
CA THR A 43 -11.76 11.87 -2.26
C THR A 43 -12.15 10.54 -1.64
N PRO A 44 -13.36 10.00 -1.86
CA PRO A 44 -13.72 8.68 -1.41
C PRO A 44 -12.63 7.73 -1.87
N SER A 45 -12.08 6.96 -0.93
CA SER A 45 -11.00 6.02 -1.20
C SER A 45 -11.40 5.14 -2.38
N ALA A 46 -10.73 5.31 -3.52
CA ALA A 46 -11.07 4.59 -4.74
C ALA A 46 -11.03 3.09 -4.46
N ASP A 47 -12.02 2.35 -4.94
CA ASP A 47 -12.06 0.90 -4.82
C ASP A 47 -10.77 0.32 -5.44
N PRO A 48 -9.91 -0.35 -4.65
CA PRO A 48 -8.64 -0.88 -5.16
C PRO A 48 -8.85 -1.94 -6.27
N CYS A 49 -10.05 -2.52 -6.36
CA CYS A 49 -10.45 -3.48 -7.37
C CYS A 49 -11.42 -2.90 -8.42
N ALA A 50 -11.36 -1.58 -8.67
CA ALA A 50 -12.18 -0.95 -9.71
C ALA A 50 -12.16 -1.76 -11.02
N ASN A 51 -13.31 -1.87 -11.70
CA ASN A 51 -13.54 -2.74 -12.85
C ASN A 51 -13.30 -4.23 -12.52
N ASP A 52 -13.82 -4.67 -11.39
CA ASP A 52 -13.83 -6.09 -11.04
C ASP A 52 -14.68 -6.89 -12.06
N ASP A 53 -14.16 -8.05 -12.46
CA ASP A 53 -14.83 -8.98 -13.35
C ASP A 53 -14.75 -10.38 -12.72
N PRO A 54 -15.91 -10.98 -12.34
CA PRO A 54 -15.95 -12.29 -11.69
C PRO A 54 -15.28 -13.42 -12.48
N ARG A 55 -15.07 -13.25 -13.78
CA ARG A 55 -14.35 -14.23 -14.62
C ARG A 55 -12.90 -14.40 -14.21
N PHE A 56 -12.32 -13.37 -13.59
CA PHE A 56 -10.95 -13.37 -13.09
C PHE A 56 -10.85 -13.72 -11.61
N HIS A 57 -11.95 -14.02 -10.93
CA HIS A 57 -11.87 -14.47 -9.54
C HIS A 57 -11.18 -15.84 -9.44
N VAL A 58 -10.59 -16.08 -8.26
CA VAL A 58 -10.05 -17.40 -7.92
C VAL A 58 -11.23 -18.35 -7.76
N LYS A 59 -11.25 -19.43 -8.54
CA LYS A 59 -12.30 -20.44 -8.47
C LYS A 59 -11.88 -21.57 -7.52
N PRO A 60 -12.81 -22.19 -6.79
CA PRO A 60 -12.50 -23.26 -5.85
C PRO A 60 -11.78 -24.46 -6.49
N GLU A 61 -12.06 -24.74 -7.76
CA GLU A 61 -11.43 -25.81 -8.53
C GLU A 61 -9.98 -25.49 -8.95
N GLU A 62 -9.58 -24.21 -8.92
CA GLU A 62 -8.23 -23.76 -9.29
C GLU A 62 -7.34 -23.55 -8.06
N ALA A 63 -7.88 -22.90 -7.03
CA ALA A 63 -7.17 -22.65 -5.77
C ALA A 63 -8.13 -22.25 -4.65
N THR A 64 -7.69 -22.47 -3.41
CA THR A 64 -8.37 -21.95 -2.20
C THR A 64 -7.68 -20.70 -1.73
N LEU A 65 -8.42 -19.58 -1.69
CA LEU A 65 -8.00 -18.32 -1.08
C LEU A 65 -8.58 -18.23 0.33
N THR A 66 -7.71 -18.12 1.33
CA THR A 66 -8.09 -17.94 2.73
C THR A 66 -7.63 -16.57 3.22
N ILE A 67 -8.52 -15.81 3.86
CA ILE A 67 -8.25 -14.50 4.43
C ILE A 67 -8.53 -14.59 5.93
N GLY A 68 -7.48 -14.45 6.73
CA GLY A 68 -7.58 -14.39 8.19
C GLY A 68 -7.95 -12.98 8.67
N ALA A 69 -8.56 -12.89 9.85
CA ALA A 69 -8.75 -11.62 10.54
C ALA A 69 -7.47 -11.21 11.29
N ALA A 70 -7.26 -9.90 11.46
CA ALA A 70 -6.27 -9.36 12.37
C ALA A 70 -6.94 -9.04 13.71
N GLU A 71 -6.44 -9.63 14.80
CA GLU A 71 -6.98 -9.39 16.14
C GLU A 71 -5.89 -8.86 17.06
N GLY A 72 -6.20 -7.81 17.84
CA GLY A 72 -5.23 -7.22 18.77
C GLY A 72 -5.84 -6.14 19.66
N ALA A 73 -5.02 -5.56 20.53
CA ALA A 73 -5.41 -4.40 21.31
C ALA A 73 -5.39 -3.14 20.44
N ALA A 74 -6.27 -2.18 20.71
CA ALA A 74 -6.23 -0.88 20.07
C ALA A 74 -4.86 -0.20 20.30
N GLY A 75 -4.33 0.43 19.26
CA GLY A 75 -2.99 1.02 19.26
C GLY A 75 -1.84 0.02 19.07
N SER A 76 -2.11 -1.29 19.04
CA SER A 76 -1.10 -2.33 18.80
C SER A 76 -1.18 -2.88 17.37
N GLU A 77 -0.02 -3.30 16.85
CA GLU A 77 0.03 -3.97 15.54
C GLU A 77 -0.60 -5.37 15.63
N ALA A 78 -1.56 -5.62 14.75
CA ALA A 78 -2.19 -6.92 14.55
C ALA A 78 -1.87 -7.42 13.13
N THR A 79 -1.87 -8.74 12.93
CA THR A 79 -1.51 -9.36 11.65
C THR A 79 -2.64 -10.23 11.12
N ALA A 80 -3.06 -9.98 9.88
CA ALA A 80 -3.94 -10.85 9.12
C ALA A 80 -3.13 -11.68 8.14
N ALA A 81 -3.41 -12.98 8.04
CA ALA A 81 -2.78 -13.86 7.07
C ALA A 81 -3.68 -14.04 5.83
N ILE A 82 -3.09 -13.95 4.65
CA ILE A 82 -3.72 -14.29 3.38
C ILE A 82 -2.97 -15.48 2.81
N LYS A 83 -3.69 -16.54 2.44
CA LYS A 83 -3.09 -17.76 1.90
C LYS A 83 -3.79 -18.17 0.61
N VAL A 84 -3.01 -18.62 -0.36
CA VAL A 84 -3.47 -19.27 -1.58
C VAL A 84 -2.89 -20.65 -1.63
N VAL A 85 -3.76 -21.65 -1.73
CA VAL A 85 -3.37 -23.06 -1.87
C VAL A 85 -3.94 -23.57 -3.19
N PRO A 86 -3.13 -23.88 -4.20
CA PRO A 86 -3.59 -24.43 -5.47
C PRO A 86 -4.31 -25.77 -5.28
N ALA A 87 -5.34 -26.01 -6.09
CA ALA A 87 -5.99 -27.31 -6.17
C ALA A 87 -5.11 -28.32 -6.94
N ALA A 88 -5.48 -29.59 -6.87
CA ALA A 88 -4.75 -30.63 -7.60
C ALA A 88 -4.68 -30.35 -9.11
N GLY A 89 -3.50 -30.40 -9.68
CA GLY A 89 -3.24 -30.09 -11.09
C GLY A 89 -3.01 -28.60 -11.39
N TYR A 90 -3.10 -27.74 -10.37
CA TYR A 90 -2.80 -26.31 -10.46
C TYR A 90 -1.56 -25.94 -9.66
N HIS A 91 -0.99 -24.77 -9.97
CA HIS A 91 0.14 -24.19 -9.22
C HIS A 91 0.09 -22.65 -9.27
N VAL A 92 0.74 -22.01 -8.31
CA VAL A 92 0.93 -20.56 -8.32
C VAL A 92 2.03 -20.20 -9.31
N SER A 93 1.74 -19.30 -10.25
CA SER A 93 2.73 -18.83 -11.21
C SER A 93 3.84 -18.05 -10.53
N GLN A 94 5.07 -18.46 -10.79
CA GLN A 94 6.27 -17.76 -10.32
C GLN A 94 6.66 -16.58 -11.21
N GLU A 95 6.16 -16.54 -12.44
CA GLU A 95 6.45 -15.51 -13.45
C GLU A 95 5.41 -14.40 -13.45
N PHE A 96 4.15 -14.74 -13.13
CA PHE A 96 3.09 -13.72 -13.08
C PHE A 96 3.30 -12.78 -11.89
N PRO A 97 3.18 -11.44 -12.10
CA PRO A 97 3.35 -10.48 -11.01
C PRO A 97 2.23 -10.63 -9.98
N MET A 98 2.63 -11.02 -8.75
CA MET A 98 1.73 -10.99 -7.60
C MET A 98 1.67 -9.55 -7.04
N LYS A 99 0.47 -9.05 -6.79
CA LYS A 99 0.25 -7.75 -6.16
C LYS A 99 -1.01 -7.77 -5.29
N LEU A 100 -0.87 -7.26 -4.07
CA LEU A 100 -1.98 -6.94 -3.19
C LEU A 100 -2.00 -5.43 -2.96
N THR A 101 -3.10 -4.77 -3.30
CA THR A 101 -3.35 -3.35 -3.01
C THR A 101 -4.44 -3.26 -1.97
N LEU A 102 -4.21 -2.46 -0.92
CA LEU A 102 -5.09 -2.32 0.23
C LEU A 102 -5.50 -0.87 0.44
N THR A 103 -6.74 -0.66 0.82
CA THR A 103 -7.29 0.64 1.19
C THR A 103 -7.84 0.54 2.61
N PRO A 104 -7.12 1.09 3.60
CA PRO A 104 -7.59 1.09 4.97
C PRO A 104 -8.73 2.10 5.16
N PRO A 105 -9.69 1.82 6.06
CA PRO A 105 -10.66 2.80 6.50
C PRO A 105 -10.02 3.81 7.47
N ASP A 106 -10.77 4.88 7.78
CA ASP A 106 -10.36 5.85 8.81
C ASP A 106 -10.12 5.15 10.16
N GLY A 107 -9.06 5.56 10.83
CA GLY A 107 -8.65 4.99 12.12
C GLY A 107 -7.87 3.68 12.04
N VAL A 108 -7.54 3.20 10.85
CA VAL A 108 -6.65 2.05 10.64
C VAL A 108 -5.41 2.44 9.85
N LYS A 109 -4.24 2.11 10.36
CA LYS A 109 -2.95 2.28 9.70
C LYS A 109 -2.41 0.94 9.24
N LEU A 110 -1.92 0.87 8.01
CA LEU A 110 -1.23 -0.28 7.47
C LEU A 110 0.28 -0.05 7.44
N ALA A 111 1.06 -1.08 7.73
CA ALA A 111 2.50 -1.04 7.54
C ALA A 111 2.87 -0.84 6.06
N LYS A 112 2.09 -1.46 5.16
CA LYS A 112 2.16 -1.30 3.70
C LYS A 112 0.76 -1.34 3.09
N THR A 113 0.48 -0.46 2.14
CA THR A 113 -0.76 -0.45 1.35
C THR A 113 -0.65 -1.27 0.06
N GLU A 114 0.57 -1.57 -0.34
CA GLU A 114 0.88 -2.44 -1.48
C GLU A 114 1.89 -3.49 -1.04
N LEU A 115 1.58 -4.76 -1.34
CA LEU A 115 2.46 -5.89 -1.14
C LEU A 115 2.70 -6.59 -2.48
N ALA A 116 3.94 -7.01 -2.70
CA ALA A 116 4.39 -7.70 -3.90
C ALA A 116 5.09 -9.02 -3.52
N LYS A 117 5.60 -9.74 -4.51
CA LYS A 117 6.33 -11.02 -4.32
C LYS A 117 7.42 -10.95 -3.23
N ALA A 118 8.14 -9.84 -3.15
CA ALA A 118 9.21 -9.64 -2.16
C ALA A 118 8.70 -9.51 -0.71
N ASP A 119 7.40 -9.25 -0.51
CA ASP A 119 6.76 -9.10 0.79
C ASP A 119 6.08 -10.40 1.25
N ALA A 120 6.10 -11.45 0.43
CA ALA A 120 5.46 -12.71 0.75
C ALA A 120 6.29 -13.49 1.78
N ASP A 121 5.60 -14.03 2.79
CA ASP A 121 6.19 -14.95 3.77
C ASP A 121 6.56 -16.28 3.11
N GLN A 122 5.75 -16.69 2.11
CA GLN A 122 5.97 -17.83 1.25
C GLN A 122 5.49 -17.51 -0.16
N PHE A 123 6.30 -17.85 -1.17
CA PHE A 123 5.92 -17.75 -2.57
C PHE A 123 6.55 -18.89 -3.36
N SER A 124 5.77 -19.89 -3.65
CA SER A 124 6.20 -21.10 -4.38
C SER A 124 5.06 -21.59 -5.28
N GLU A 125 5.35 -22.55 -6.16
CA GLU A 125 4.32 -23.21 -6.98
C GLU A 125 3.23 -23.88 -6.12
N GLN A 126 3.61 -24.38 -4.92
CA GLN A 126 2.70 -25.08 -4.02
C GLN A 126 1.83 -24.14 -3.18
N GLY A 127 2.09 -22.83 -3.22
CA GLY A 127 1.26 -21.87 -2.51
C GLY A 127 1.94 -20.55 -2.24
N LEU A 128 1.12 -19.65 -1.71
CA LEU A 128 1.50 -18.28 -1.34
C LEU A 128 0.94 -17.95 0.04
N ALA A 129 1.74 -17.27 0.84
CA ALA A 129 1.32 -16.69 2.11
C ALA A 129 1.81 -15.25 2.22
N LEU A 130 0.94 -14.36 2.72
CA LEU A 130 1.21 -12.95 2.98
C LEU A 130 0.76 -12.60 4.39
N SER A 131 1.51 -11.77 5.08
CA SER A 131 1.16 -11.14 6.35
C SER A 131 0.84 -9.67 6.14
N VAL A 132 -0.41 -9.28 6.43
CA VAL A 132 -0.86 -7.88 6.41
C VAL A 132 -0.87 -7.36 7.84
N LYS A 133 -0.04 -6.34 8.11
CA LYS A 133 0.10 -5.72 9.42
C LYS A 133 -0.71 -4.44 9.47
N ALA A 134 -1.60 -4.36 10.47
CA ALA A 134 -2.52 -3.25 10.67
C ALA A 134 -2.55 -2.80 12.12
N THR A 135 -2.75 -1.52 12.35
CA THR A 135 -2.96 -0.93 13.69
C THR A 135 -4.23 -0.11 13.65
N ALA A 136 -5.20 -0.45 14.49
CA ALA A 136 -6.41 0.35 14.69
C ALA A 136 -6.20 1.31 15.87
N ASP A 137 -6.52 2.58 15.67
CA ASP A 137 -6.31 3.63 16.69
C ASP A 137 -7.26 3.50 17.90
N LYS A 138 -8.43 2.87 17.72
CA LYS A 138 -9.48 2.70 18.75
C LYS A 138 -10.06 1.29 18.73
N PRO A 139 -10.67 0.83 19.86
CA PRO A 139 -11.43 -0.40 19.87
C PRO A 139 -12.57 -0.39 18.84
N GLY A 140 -12.80 -1.51 18.18
CA GLY A 140 -13.83 -1.65 17.16
C GLY A 140 -13.51 -2.73 16.14
N SER A 141 -14.42 -2.90 15.19
CA SER A 141 -14.25 -3.77 14.03
C SER A 141 -14.15 -2.91 12.78
N TYR A 142 -13.11 -3.13 12.00
CA TYR A 142 -12.80 -2.36 10.79
C TYR A 142 -12.63 -3.31 9.61
N GLU A 143 -13.01 -2.84 8.42
CA GLU A 143 -12.83 -3.59 7.18
C GLU A 143 -11.83 -2.89 6.27
N ILE A 144 -10.74 -3.56 5.96
CA ILE A 144 -9.76 -3.12 4.97
C ILE A 144 -10.15 -3.74 3.63
N LYS A 145 -10.47 -2.92 2.65
CA LYS A 145 -10.75 -3.39 1.29
C LYS A 145 -9.46 -3.55 0.51
N GLY A 146 -9.39 -4.58 -0.33
CA GLY A 146 -8.21 -4.85 -1.11
C GLY A 146 -8.50 -5.47 -2.47
N CYS A 147 -7.48 -5.43 -3.32
CA CYS A 147 -7.46 -6.13 -4.59
C CYS A 147 -6.22 -7.01 -4.67
N PHE A 148 -6.46 -8.30 -4.76
CA PHE A 148 -5.41 -9.30 -4.84
C PHE A 148 -5.27 -9.81 -6.28
N LYS A 149 -4.06 -9.73 -6.83
CA LYS A 149 -3.70 -10.21 -8.15
C LYS A 149 -2.65 -11.31 -8.03
N VAL A 150 -2.89 -12.44 -8.70
CA VAL A 150 -2.00 -13.60 -8.71
C VAL A 150 -2.21 -14.40 -10.00
N GLY A 151 -1.20 -15.13 -10.46
CA GLY A 151 -1.35 -16.11 -11.53
C GLY A 151 -1.59 -17.49 -10.95
N VAL A 152 -2.57 -18.21 -11.45
CA VAL A 152 -2.79 -19.64 -11.19
C VAL A 152 -2.73 -20.36 -12.50
N CYS A 153 -1.86 -21.38 -12.60
CA CYS A 153 -1.61 -22.12 -13.83
C CYS A 153 -2.01 -23.58 -13.66
N ASP A 154 -2.55 -24.16 -14.72
CA ASP A 154 -2.62 -25.60 -14.92
C ASP A 154 -1.44 -26.08 -15.80
N LYS A 155 -1.48 -27.32 -16.29
CA LYS A 155 -0.41 -27.87 -17.14
C LYS A 155 -0.30 -27.21 -18.52
N ASP A 156 -1.36 -26.56 -19.01
CA ASP A 156 -1.47 -26.06 -20.37
C ASP A 156 -1.45 -24.52 -20.44
N SER A 157 -1.92 -23.84 -19.38
CA SER A 157 -2.13 -22.38 -19.40
C SER A 157 -2.05 -21.72 -18.02
N CYS A 158 -1.73 -20.44 -18.03
CA CYS A 158 -1.74 -19.58 -16.84
C CYS A 158 -2.91 -18.60 -16.88
N HIS A 159 -3.66 -18.53 -15.80
CA HIS A 159 -4.83 -17.70 -15.65
C HIS A 159 -4.55 -16.53 -14.70
N PRO A 160 -4.54 -15.28 -15.18
CA PRO A 160 -4.47 -14.14 -14.30
C PRO A 160 -5.73 -14.06 -13.43
N LYS A 161 -5.55 -13.92 -12.13
CA LYS A 161 -6.63 -13.74 -11.16
C LYS A 161 -6.60 -12.32 -10.61
N LYS A 162 -7.79 -11.75 -10.43
CA LYS A 162 -8.02 -10.45 -9.80
C LYS A 162 -9.20 -10.61 -8.84
N GLN A 163 -8.90 -10.62 -7.55
CA GLN A 163 -9.86 -10.97 -6.51
C GLN A 163 -10.05 -9.79 -5.56
N PRO A 164 -11.27 -9.21 -5.47
CA PRO A 164 -11.61 -8.33 -4.36
C PRO A 164 -11.53 -9.10 -3.05
N ILE A 165 -10.91 -8.49 -2.05
CA ILE A 165 -10.80 -9.06 -0.71
C ILE A 165 -11.21 -8.06 0.35
N THR A 166 -11.65 -8.56 1.50
CA THR A 166 -11.90 -7.78 2.70
C THR A 166 -11.18 -8.44 3.86
N ILE A 167 -10.38 -7.66 4.58
CA ILE A 167 -9.68 -8.09 5.79
C ILE A 167 -10.37 -7.44 6.98
N THR A 168 -10.83 -8.24 7.94
CA THR A 168 -11.39 -7.73 9.19
C THR A 168 -10.27 -7.48 10.20
N VAL A 169 -10.27 -6.30 10.82
CA VAL A 169 -9.40 -5.94 11.94
C VAL A 169 -10.27 -5.76 13.19
N ALA A 170 -10.11 -6.63 14.16
CA ALA A 170 -10.82 -6.58 15.44
C ALA A 170 -9.87 -6.04 16.53
N ALA A 171 -10.07 -4.79 16.94
CA ALA A 171 -9.33 -4.14 18.01
C ALA A 171 -10.14 -4.15 19.32
N LYS A 172 -9.50 -4.55 20.40
CA LYS A 172 -10.10 -4.65 21.76
C LYS A 172 -9.55 -3.60 22.70
#